data_1e663686dd3de3514f05e0a5f65ae56e
#
_entry.id   1e663686dd3de3514f05e0a5f65ae56e
#
_cell.length_a   1.000
_cell.length_b   1.000
_cell.length_c   1.000
_cell.angle_alpha   90.00
_cell.angle_beta   90.00
_cell.angle_gamma   90.00
#
_symmetry.space_group_name_H-M   'P 1'
#
loop_
_entity.id
_entity.type
_entity.pdbx_description
1 polymer ?
#
loop_
_entity_poly.entity_id
_entity_poly.type
_entity_poly.pdbx_seq_one_letter_code
_entity_poly.pdbx_strand_id
1 'polypeptide(L)'
;MRIVVIEDNPDISEIMDIILKDDGYEVISSEDGTIAEQFNELKPDLVLMDELLPGKRGSEWCKFIKADPNLQHIPVVLVSTMPNLEQLAEKSGANGFLEKPFNISELGRMIRGFAENTGK
;
A
#
# COMPACT_ATOMS: atom_id res chain seq x y z
N MET A 1 10.87 5.98 7.13
CA MET A 1 10.23 5.32 5.97
C MET A 1 9.00 6.10 5.58
N ARG A 2 8.83 6.35 4.29
CA ARG A 2 7.66 7.06 3.75
C ARG A 2 6.65 6.04 3.23
N ILE A 3 5.44 6.07 3.77
CA ILE A 3 4.37 5.15 3.40
C ILE A 3 3.26 5.92 2.70
N VAL A 4 2.86 5.45 1.52
CA VAL A 4 1.69 5.99 0.83
C VAL A 4 0.52 5.05 1.10
N VAL A 5 -0.58 5.60 1.60
CA VAL A 5 -1.81 4.86 1.86
C VAL A 5 -2.86 5.31 0.85
N ILE A 6 -3.33 4.38 0.03
CA ILE A 6 -4.35 4.66 -0.97
C ILE A 6 -5.63 3.95 -0.55
N GLU A 7 -6.58 4.72 -0.04
CA GLU A 7 -7.82 4.22 0.55
C GLU A 7 -8.92 5.27 0.34
N ASP A 8 -10.02 4.86 -0.28
CA ASP A 8 -11.11 5.79 -0.58
C ASP A 8 -12.08 6.02 0.59
N ASN A 9 -12.06 5.14 1.60
CA ASN A 9 -12.86 5.33 2.80
C ASN A 9 -12.12 6.28 3.76
N PRO A 10 -12.65 7.50 4.01
CA PRO A 10 -11.92 8.47 4.82
C PRO A 10 -11.71 8.05 6.27
N ASP A 11 -12.63 7.28 6.84
CA ASP A 11 -12.47 6.82 8.22
C ASP A 11 -11.34 5.82 8.37
N ILE A 12 -11.25 4.88 7.43
CA ILE A 12 -10.17 3.88 7.43
C ILE A 12 -8.83 4.56 7.16
N SER A 13 -8.81 5.48 6.20
CA SER A 13 -7.59 6.22 5.86
C SER A 13 -7.08 7.01 7.05
N GLU A 14 -7.98 7.67 7.79
CA GLU A 14 -7.60 8.45 8.98
C GLU A 14 -7.03 7.55 10.07
N ILE A 15 -7.67 6.40 10.31
CA ILE A 15 -7.19 5.45 11.32
C ILE A 15 -5.78 4.95 10.97
N MET A 16 -5.56 4.58 9.71
CA MET A 16 -4.24 4.12 9.27
C MET A 16 -3.20 5.23 9.42
N ASP A 17 -3.56 6.46 9.06
CA ASP A 17 -2.68 7.62 9.18
C ASP A 17 -2.22 7.80 10.63
N ILE A 18 -3.17 7.77 11.57
CA ILE A 18 -2.88 7.94 13.00
C ILE A 18 -1.95 6.83 13.50
N ILE A 19 -2.29 5.58 13.19
CA ILE A 19 -1.51 4.42 13.65
C ILE A 19 -0.08 4.47 13.12
N LEU A 20 0.09 4.75 11.84
CA LEU A 20 1.40 4.73 11.21
C LEU A 20 2.26 5.91 11.64
N LYS A 21 1.68 7.09 11.80
CA LYS A 21 2.40 8.25 12.32
C LYS A 21 2.83 8.04 13.77
N ASP A 22 1.97 7.40 14.56
CA ASP A 22 2.30 7.09 15.95
C ASP A 22 3.51 6.15 16.03
N ASP A 23 3.67 5.27 15.05
CA ASP A 23 4.83 4.38 14.95
C ASP A 23 6.07 5.06 14.36
N GLY A 24 5.99 6.34 14.04
CA GLY A 24 7.13 7.13 13.59
C GLY A 24 7.33 7.19 12.08
N TYR A 25 6.38 6.72 11.29
CA TYR A 25 6.50 6.77 9.83
C TYR A 25 5.92 8.06 9.25
N GLU A 26 6.46 8.48 8.12
CA GLU A 26 5.88 9.57 7.33
C GLU A 26 4.77 8.96 6.47
N VAL A 27 3.58 9.55 6.49
CA VAL A 27 2.41 9.00 5.79
C VAL A 27 1.84 10.02 4.81
N ILE A 28 1.62 9.57 3.59
CA ILE A 28 0.94 10.34 2.55
C ILE A 28 -0.32 9.56 2.19
N SER A 29 -1.49 10.17 2.35
CA SER A 29 -2.77 9.52 2.08
C SER A 29 -3.37 10.03 0.78
N SER A 30 -4.02 9.13 0.04
CA SER A 30 -4.72 9.46 -1.20
C SER A 30 -6.02 8.66 -1.28
N GLU A 31 -7.02 9.22 -1.98
CA GLU A 31 -8.31 8.58 -2.16
C GLU A 31 -8.34 7.62 -3.34
N ASP A 32 -7.45 7.80 -4.31
CA ASP A 32 -7.40 6.94 -5.48
C ASP A 32 -5.96 6.68 -5.91
N GLY A 33 -5.81 5.78 -6.88
CA GLY A 33 -4.49 5.33 -7.31
C GLY A 33 -3.71 6.28 -8.21
N THR A 34 -4.32 7.39 -8.64
CA THR A 34 -3.63 8.30 -9.57
C THR A 34 -2.36 8.91 -8.96
N ILE A 35 -2.25 8.92 -7.63
CA ILE A 35 -1.04 9.38 -6.95
C ILE A 35 0.20 8.58 -7.40
N ALA A 36 0.00 7.35 -7.89
CA ALA A 36 1.11 6.53 -8.39
C ALA A 36 1.86 7.21 -9.53
N GLU A 37 1.20 8.08 -10.27
CA GLU A 37 1.82 8.84 -11.35
C GLU A 37 2.85 9.85 -10.83
N GLN A 38 2.85 10.12 -9.53
CA GLN A 38 3.77 11.05 -8.88
C GLN A 38 4.87 10.32 -8.09
N PHE A 39 4.94 8.99 -8.17
CA PHE A 39 5.86 8.21 -7.32
C PHE A 39 7.34 8.47 -7.65
N ASN A 40 7.67 8.92 -8.86
CA ASN A 40 9.05 9.30 -9.17
C ASN A 40 9.52 10.50 -8.33
N GLU A 41 8.61 11.41 -7.99
CA GLU A 41 8.90 12.56 -7.14
C GLU A 41 8.75 12.22 -5.66
N LEU A 42 7.68 11.49 -5.32
CA LEU A 42 7.37 11.17 -3.93
C LEU A 42 8.30 10.13 -3.32
N LYS A 43 8.77 9.20 -4.14
CA LYS A 43 9.71 8.13 -3.72
C LYS A 43 9.23 7.40 -2.46
N PRO A 44 8.04 6.75 -2.50
CA PRO A 44 7.58 6.02 -1.33
C PRO A 44 8.44 4.80 -1.06
N ASP A 45 8.55 4.43 0.21
CA ASP A 45 9.26 3.22 0.63
C ASP A 45 8.31 2.03 0.71
N LEU A 46 7.00 2.30 0.81
CA LEU A 46 5.97 1.27 0.91
C LEU A 46 4.64 1.87 0.47
N VAL A 47 3.84 1.08 -0.24
CA VAL A 47 2.49 1.47 -0.65
C VAL A 47 1.49 0.48 -0.08
N LEU A 48 0.52 0.97 0.69
CA LEU A 48 -0.62 0.19 1.14
C LEU A 48 -1.81 0.65 0.30
N MET A 49 -2.40 -0.27 -0.45
CA MET A 49 -3.38 0.12 -1.46
C MET A 49 -4.60 -0.79 -1.42
N ASP A 50 -5.78 -0.18 -1.26
CA ASP A 50 -7.02 -0.93 -1.35
C ASP A 50 -7.23 -1.42 -2.77
N GLU A 51 -7.81 -2.61 -2.91
CA GLU A 51 -8.18 -3.15 -4.21
C GLU A 51 -9.39 -2.42 -4.78
N LEU A 52 -10.36 -2.10 -3.93
CA LEU A 52 -11.62 -1.49 -4.37
C LEU A 52 -11.51 0.04 -4.34
N LEU A 53 -10.90 0.58 -5.38
CA LEU A 53 -10.71 2.02 -5.53
C LEU A 53 -11.60 2.57 -6.66
N PRO A 54 -11.95 3.86 -6.63
CA PRO A 54 -12.65 4.47 -7.74
C PRO A 54 -11.76 4.50 -8.99
N GLY A 55 -12.36 4.29 -10.14
CA GLY A 55 -11.62 4.20 -11.39
C GLY A 55 -10.91 2.88 -11.53
N LYS A 56 -9.59 2.89 -11.61
CA LYS A 56 -8.80 1.66 -11.70
C LYS A 56 -8.66 1.00 -10.35
N ARG A 57 -8.72 -0.33 -10.34
CA ARG A 57 -8.52 -1.10 -9.12
C ARG A 57 -7.08 -1.05 -8.64
N GLY A 58 -6.88 -1.35 -7.35
CA GLY A 58 -5.54 -1.39 -6.77
C GLY A 58 -4.60 -2.33 -7.49
N SER A 59 -5.08 -3.52 -7.89
CA SER A 59 -4.27 -4.48 -8.64
C SER A 59 -3.80 -3.91 -9.99
N GLU A 60 -4.63 -3.12 -10.64
CA GLU A 60 -4.25 -2.46 -11.90
C GLU A 60 -3.15 -1.42 -11.67
N TRP A 61 -3.27 -0.62 -10.61
CA TRP A 61 -2.23 0.33 -10.26
C TRP A 61 -0.94 -0.36 -9.83
N CYS A 62 -1.07 -1.51 -9.16
CA CYS A 62 0.09 -2.32 -8.79
C CYS A 62 0.85 -2.75 -10.04
N LYS A 63 0.14 -3.23 -11.06
CA LYS A 63 0.76 -3.60 -12.33
C LYS A 63 1.46 -2.40 -12.99
N PHE A 64 0.83 -1.24 -12.93
CA PHE A 64 1.43 0.00 -13.44
C PHE A 64 2.77 0.29 -12.75
N ILE A 65 2.80 0.20 -11.42
CA ILE A 65 4.01 0.43 -10.64
C ILE A 65 5.10 -0.61 -10.99
N LYS A 66 4.71 -1.88 -11.06
CA LYS A 66 5.65 -2.97 -11.30
C LYS A 66 6.16 -3.03 -12.74
N ALA A 67 5.45 -2.41 -13.68
CA ALA A 67 5.88 -2.33 -15.06
C ALA A 67 6.88 -1.21 -15.33
N ASP A 68 7.03 -0.27 -14.41
CA ASP A 68 7.94 0.86 -14.56
C ASP A 68 9.29 0.53 -13.93
N PRO A 69 10.38 0.50 -14.69
CA PRO A 69 11.71 0.18 -14.15
C PRO A 69 12.16 1.07 -13.02
N ASN A 70 11.66 2.30 -12.97
CA ASN A 70 12.02 3.25 -11.91
C ASN A 70 11.20 3.05 -10.64
N LEU A 71 10.08 2.33 -10.71
CA LEU A 71 9.14 2.17 -9.59
C LEU A 71 9.01 0.72 -9.13
N GLN A 72 9.44 -0.25 -9.93
CA GLN A 72 9.18 -1.67 -9.64
C GLN A 72 9.78 -2.16 -8.34
N HIS A 73 10.77 -1.45 -7.80
CA HIS A 73 11.38 -1.80 -6.52
C HIS A 73 10.52 -1.43 -5.30
N ILE A 74 9.51 -0.59 -5.50
CA ILE A 74 8.66 -0.12 -4.40
C ILE A 74 7.75 -1.26 -3.94
N PRO A 75 7.81 -1.66 -2.66
CA PRO A 75 6.90 -2.68 -2.15
C PRO A 75 5.45 -2.20 -2.16
N VAL A 76 4.56 -3.05 -2.67
CA VAL A 76 3.12 -2.76 -2.72
C VAL A 76 2.38 -3.86 -1.98
N VAL A 77 1.53 -3.47 -1.04
CA VAL A 77 0.65 -4.37 -0.30
C VAL A 77 -0.79 -4.05 -0.67
N LEU A 78 -1.51 -5.04 -1.19
CA LEU A 78 -2.93 -4.90 -1.48
C LEU A 78 -3.74 -5.17 -0.22
N VAL A 79 -4.74 -4.34 0.03
CA VAL A 79 -5.60 -4.43 1.22
C VAL A 79 -7.04 -4.54 0.75
N SER A 80 -7.76 -5.58 1.18
CA SER A 80 -9.15 -5.77 0.73
C SER A 80 -9.89 -6.80 1.56
N THR A 81 -11.22 -6.79 1.42
CA THR A 81 -12.10 -7.84 1.96
C THR A 81 -12.33 -8.98 0.97
N MET A 82 -11.76 -8.90 -0.22
CA MET A 82 -12.02 -9.89 -1.28
C MET A 82 -11.46 -11.27 -0.90
N PRO A 83 -12.20 -12.36 -1.17
CA PRO A 83 -11.79 -13.71 -0.74
C PRO A 83 -10.59 -14.27 -1.50
N ASN A 84 -10.28 -13.77 -2.68
CA ASN A 84 -9.16 -14.23 -3.50
C ASN A 84 -8.00 -13.23 -3.53
N LEU A 85 -7.83 -12.50 -2.44
CA LEU A 85 -6.84 -11.42 -2.38
C LEU A 85 -5.41 -11.91 -2.61
N GLU A 86 -5.06 -13.07 -2.07
CA GLU A 86 -3.72 -13.64 -2.25
C GLU A 86 -3.38 -13.88 -3.72
N GLN A 87 -4.31 -14.51 -4.45
CA GLN A 87 -4.12 -14.78 -5.87
C GLN A 87 -4.04 -13.48 -6.67
N LEU A 88 -4.84 -12.50 -6.30
CA LEU A 88 -4.84 -11.20 -6.95
C LEU A 88 -3.51 -10.46 -6.74
N ALA A 89 -2.98 -10.54 -5.53
CA ALA A 89 -1.68 -9.96 -5.21
C ALA A 89 -0.57 -10.60 -6.04
N GLU A 90 -0.56 -11.92 -6.14
CA GLU A 90 0.41 -12.64 -6.95
C GLU A 90 0.36 -12.23 -8.42
N LYS A 91 -0.85 -12.18 -8.98
CA LYS A 91 -1.04 -11.83 -10.40
C LYS A 91 -0.63 -10.41 -10.72
N SER A 92 -0.79 -9.49 -9.78
CA SER A 92 -0.46 -8.08 -9.99
C SER A 92 0.99 -7.74 -9.67
N GLY A 93 1.75 -8.69 -9.10
CA GLY A 93 3.14 -8.46 -8.71
C GLY A 93 3.29 -7.79 -7.36
N ALA A 94 2.22 -7.74 -6.55
CA ALA A 94 2.29 -7.16 -5.21
C ALA A 94 3.23 -7.94 -4.31
N ASN A 95 3.83 -7.24 -3.36
CA ASN A 95 4.80 -7.83 -2.43
C ASN A 95 4.13 -8.44 -1.22
N GLY A 96 2.83 -8.16 -1.02
CA GLY A 96 2.08 -8.74 0.07
C GLY A 96 0.61 -8.38 -0.04
N PHE A 97 -0.16 -8.89 0.89
CA PHE A 97 -1.58 -8.58 0.97
C PHE A 97 -2.00 -8.55 2.44
N LEU A 98 -3.07 -7.81 2.73
CA LEU A 98 -3.61 -7.70 4.08
C LEU A 98 -5.13 -7.76 3.99
N GLU A 99 -5.73 -8.79 4.55
CA GLU A 99 -7.17 -8.98 4.52
C GLU A 99 -7.87 -8.10 5.55
N LYS A 100 -8.94 -7.43 5.12
CA LYS A 100 -9.81 -6.69 6.03
C LYS A 100 -10.88 -7.62 6.60
N PRO A 101 -11.28 -7.49 7.86
CA PRO A 101 -10.70 -6.58 8.85
C PRO A 101 -9.37 -7.10 9.38
N PHE A 102 -8.45 -6.21 9.65
CA PHE A 102 -7.17 -6.54 10.25
C PHE A 102 -7.02 -5.78 11.57
N ASN A 103 -6.18 -6.30 12.46
CA ASN A 103 -5.89 -5.59 13.71
C ASN A 103 -4.58 -4.81 13.60
N ILE A 104 -4.36 -3.93 14.58
CA ILE A 104 -3.18 -3.05 14.60
C ILE A 104 -1.89 -3.86 14.62
N SER A 105 -1.88 -5.00 15.32
CA SER A 105 -0.69 -5.85 15.42
C SER A 105 -0.31 -6.46 14.08
N GLU A 106 -1.29 -6.89 13.29
CA GLU A 106 -1.03 -7.46 11.97
C GLU A 106 -0.44 -6.41 11.04
N LEU A 107 -1.03 -5.20 11.03
CA LEU A 107 -0.54 -4.09 10.23
C LEU A 107 0.90 -3.74 10.63
N GLY A 108 1.14 -3.59 11.93
CA GLY A 108 2.45 -3.23 12.46
C GLY A 108 3.52 -4.24 12.11
N ARG A 109 3.24 -5.53 12.24
CA ARG A 109 4.20 -6.58 11.89
C ARG A 109 4.56 -6.56 10.43
N MET A 110 3.57 -6.40 9.56
CA MET A 110 3.81 -6.35 8.13
C MET A 110 4.71 -5.18 7.77
N ILE A 111 4.42 -4.00 8.30
CA ILE A 111 5.19 -2.80 7.99
C ILE A 111 6.62 -2.91 8.52
N ARG A 112 6.80 -3.43 9.74
CA ARG A 112 8.14 -3.64 10.30
C ARG A 112 8.98 -4.58 9.44
N GLY A 113 8.36 -5.61 8.87
CA GLY A 113 9.06 -6.50 7.96
C GLY A 113 9.63 -5.77 6.74
N PHE A 114 8.86 -4.87 6.15
CA PHE A 114 9.33 -4.06 5.04
C PHE A 114 10.36 -3.02 5.47
N ALA A 115 10.17 -2.40 6.63
CA ALA A 115 11.11 -1.40 7.15
C ALA A 115 12.49 -2.00 7.41
N GLU A 116 12.54 -3.22 7.95
CA GLU A 116 13.79 -3.92 8.21
C GLU A 116 14.54 -4.22 6.92
N ASN A 117 13.81 -4.58 5.85
CA ASN A 117 14.42 -4.87 4.56
C ASN A 117 14.91 -3.61 3.85
N THR A 118 14.21 -2.49 3.99
CA THR A 118 14.61 -1.24 3.35
C THR A 118 15.74 -0.52 4.07
N GLY A 119 15.97 -0.85 5.33
CA GLY A 119 17.02 -0.22 6.12
C GLY A 119 18.42 -0.72 5.81
N LYS A 120 18.54 -1.56 4.80
CA LYS A 120 19.84 -2.13 4.42
C LYS A 120 20.39 -1.50 3.13
#